data_17fa5e9ef617aaa592a60497b1178847
#
_entry.id   17fa5e9ef617aaa592a60497b1178847
#
_cell.length_a   1.000
_cell.length_b   1.000
_cell.length_c   1.000
_cell.angle_alpha   90.00
_cell.angle_beta   90.00
_cell.angle_gamma   90.00
#
_symmetry.space_group_name_H-M   'P 1'
#
loop_
_entity.id
_entity.type
_entity.pdbx_description
1 polymer ?
#
loop_
_entity_poly.entity_id
_entity_poly.type
_entity_poly.pdbx_seq_one_letter_code
_entity_poly.pdbx_strand_id
1 'polypeptide(L)'
;PNYRNDPGVVAGPDGRYNLGLSEWRDVEAAVRYAVRHGARKVMIAGWSMGGAITLQFLDRSPMARMVRGVVLDGPVIDWGDVLTHHGRLNHVPGPVLGLSRAMMGRTWGKRLVGVHDVLDVARTDWVSRAEELRHRVLLIHSADDEFVPVGPSRALAHRRPDLVDYEEFTVARHCKEWN
;
A
#
# COMPACT_ATOMS: atom_id res chain seq x y z
N PRO A 1 7.56 12.03 0.15
CA PRO A 1 8.88 11.72 -0.42
C PRO A 1 8.72 10.87 -1.67
N ASN A 2 9.69 10.92 -2.58
CA ASN A 2 9.81 9.95 -3.64
C ASN A 2 10.35 8.65 -3.07
N TYR A 3 9.97 7.52 -3.66
CA TYR A 3 10.43 6.21 -3.25
C TYR A 3 11.54 5.72 -4.18
N ARG A 4 12.30 4.71 -3.74
CA ARG A 4 13.19 3.97 -4.64
C ARG A 4 12.41 3.50 -5.88
N ASN A 5 13.09 3.53 -7.02
CA ASN A 5 12.54 3.20 -8.33
C ASN A 5 11.56 4.22 -8.93
N ASP A 6 11.26 5.33 -8.24
CA ASP A 6 10.60 6.48 -8.88
C ASP A 6 11.54 7.13 -9.92
N PRO A 7 11.01 7.73 -10.99
CA PRO A 7 11.81 8.46 -11.96
C PRO A 7 12.71 9.53 -11.29
N GLY A 8 14.00 9.47 -11.56
CA GLY A 8 14.98 10.43 -11.00
C GLY A 8 15.46 10.11 -9.58
N VAL A 9 15.08 8.98 -9.01
CA VAL A 9 15.55 8.50 -7.70
C VAL A 9 16.48 7.30 -7.87
N VAL A 10 17.32 7.04 -6.87
CA VAL A 10 18.21 5.88 -6.86
C VAL A 10 17.40 4.59 -7.01
N ALA A 11 17.71 3.82 -8.04
CA ALA A 11 17.05 2.56 -8.28
C ALA A 11 17.39 1.53 -7.17
N GLY A 12 16.40 0.73 -6.80
CA GLY A 12 16.62 -0.49 -6.04
C GLY A 12 17.31 -1.55 -6.90
N PRO A 13 17.64 -2.72 -6.32
CA PRO A 13 18.42 -3.75 -6.99
C PRO A 13 17.86 -4.24 -8.33
N ASP A 14 16.54 -4.21 -8.50
CA ASP A 14 15.83 -4.66 -9.69
C ASP A 14 15.17 -3.52 -10.49
N GLY A 15 15.25 -2.28 -10.01
CA GLY A 15 14.61 -1.13 -10.62
C GLY A 15 13.08 -1.21 -10.66
N ARG A 16 12.46 -2.07 -9.87
CA ARG A 16 11.01 -2.33 -9.85
C ARG A 16 10.40 -2.00 -8.50
N TYR A 17 9.13 -1.63 -8.52
CA TYR A 17 8.36 -1.50 -7.29
C TYR A 17 8.10 -2.87 -6.66
N ASN A 18 8.21 -2.92 -5.33
CA ASN A 18 8.04 -4.13 -4.54
C ASN A 18 6.75 -4.09 -3.68
N LEU A 19 5.69 -3.48 -4.20
CA LEU A 19 4.35 -3.45 -3.59
C LEU A 19 4.31 -2.83 -2.17
N GLY A 20 5.27 -1.97 -1.83
CA GLY A 20 5.46 -1.41 -0.50
C GLY A 20 6.37 -2.23 0.41
N LEU A 21 6.70 -3.48 0.02
CA LEU A 21 7.47 -4.42 0.86
C LEU A 21 8.94 -4.00 1.06
N SER A 22 9.48 -3.12 0.24
CA SER A 22 10.81 -2.54 0.37
C SER A 22 10.79 -1.01 0.51
N GLU A 23 9.83 -0.33 -0.13
CA GLU A 23 9.70 1.13 -0.21
C GLU A 23 9.38 1.77 1.14
N TRP A 24 8.81 1.03 2.09
CA TRP A 24 8.55 1.54 3.45
C TRP A 24 9.82 2.08 4.14
N ARG A 25 11.01 1.62 3.75
CA ARG A 25 12.30 2.13 4.30
C ARG A 25 12.57 3.57 3.89
N ASP A 26 12.04 4.00 2.75
CA ASP A 26 12.20 5.37 2.28
C ASP A 26 11.29 6.32 3.09
N VAL A 27 10.10 5.85 3.48
CA VAL A 27 9.23 6.55 4.44
C VAL A 27 9.92 6.61 5.81
N GLU A 28 10.53 5.51 6.28
CA GLU A 28 11.28 5.51 7.53
C GLU A 28 12.41 6.53 7.50
N ALA A 29 13.16 6.60 6.40
CA ALA A 29 14.24 7.58 6.24
C ALA A 29 13.72 9.02 6.31
N ALA A 30 12.58 9.31 5.66
CA ALA A 30 11.94 10.61 5.71
C ALA A 30 11.47 10.98 7.12
N VAL A 31 10.85 10.04 7.84
CA VAL A 31 10.43 10.26 9.23
C VAL A 31 11.64 10.47 10.15
N ARG A 32 12.71 9.70 10.00
CA ARG A 32 13.97 9.90 10.72
C ARG A 32 14.56 11.28 10.46
N TYR A 33 14.54 11.71 9.21
CA TYR A 33 15.00 13.06 8.83
C TYR A 33 14.17 14.13 9.54
N ALA A 34 12.84 14.06 9.48
CA ALA A 34 11.96 15.03 10.14
C ALA A 34 12.22 15.10 11.65
N VAL A 35 12.36 13.95 12.31
CA VAL A 35 12.65 13.88 13.76
C VAL A 35 14.00 14.50 14.09
N ARG A 36 15.04 14.24 13.32
CA ARG A 36 16.37 14.86 13.49
C ARG A 36 16.34 16.38 13.31
N HIS A 37 15.37 16.90 12.56
CA HIS A 37 15.14 18.33 12.34
C HIS A 37 14.08 18.92 13.27
N GLY A 38 13.77 18.24 14.37
CA GLY A 38 12.95 18.80 15.46
C GLY A 38 11.48 18.39 15.45
N ALA A 39 11.03 17.57 14.51
CA ALA A 39 9.65 17.05 14.54
C ALA A 39 9.45 16.13 15.75
N ARG A 40 8.48 16.45 16.59
CA ARG A 40 8.10 15.62 17.75
C ARG A 40 7.15 14.49 17.37
N LYS A 41 6.29 14.75 16.39
CA LYS A 41 5.34 13.82 15.79
C LYS A 41 5.19 14.16 14.30
N VAL A 42 4.77 13.20 13.52
CA VAL A 42 4.49 13.37 12.09
C VAL A 42 3.08 12.89 11.77
N MET A 43 2.49 13.45 10.73
CA MET A 43 1.34 12.87 10.04
C MET A 43 1.83 12.38 8.68
N ILE A 44 1.27 11.28 8.22
CA ILE A 44 1.61 10.71 6.91
C ILE A 44 0.36 10.75 6.02
N ALA A 45 0.51 11.25 4.82
CA ALA A 45 -0.49 11.15 3.77
C ALA A 45 0.04 10.23 2.67
N GLY A 46 -0.78 9.25 2.27
CA GLY A 46 -0.43 8.26 1.25
C GLY A 46 -1.55 8.09 0.23
N TRP A 47 -1.20 8.23 -1.05
CA TRP A 47 -2.11 8.04 -2.19
C TRP A 47 -1.82 6.72 -2.88
N SER A 48 -2.84 5.98 -3.27
CA SER A 48 -2.71 4.77 -4.08
C SER A 48 -1.68 3.79 -3.48
N MET A 49 -0.62 3.44 -4.22
CA MET A 49 0.51 2.65 -3.74
C MET A 49 1.18 3.27 -2.51
N GLY A 50 1.21 4.61 -2.38
CA GLY A 50 1.73 5.29 -1.18
C GLY A 50 0.98 4.93 0.10
N GLY A 51 -0.30 4.57 -0.02
CA GLY A 51 -1.09 3.99 1.08
C GLY A 51 -0.55 2.62 1.50
N ALA A 52 -0.31 1.72 0.56
CA ALA A 52 0.28 0.41 0.84
C ALA A 52 1.66 0.54 1.49
N ILE A 53 2.52 1.44 0.97
CA ILE A 53 3.85 1.72 1.53
C ILE A 53 3.73 2.24 2.96
N THR A 54 2.78 3.14 3.22
CA THR A 54 2.53 3.69 4.56
C THR A 54 2.12 2.59 5.53
N LEU A 55 1.21 1.73 5.15
CA LEU A 55 0.78 0.61 6.00
C LEU A 55 1.93 -0.36 6.30
N GLN A 56 2.79 -0.67 5.33
CA GLN A 56 4.00 -1.47 5.56
C GLN A 56 5.00 -0.76 6.48
N PHE A 57 5.12 0.57 6.39
CA PHE A 57 5.94 1.35 7.31
C PHE A 57 5.40 1.28 8.75
N LEU A 58 4.09 1.41 8.94
CA LEU A 58 3.46 1.33 10.25
C LEU A 58 3.66 -0.04 10.93
N ASP A 59 3.66 -1.11 10.13
CA ASP A 59 3.86 -2.49 10.59
C ASP A 59 5.32 -2.78 10.98
N ARG A 60 6.27 -2.30 10.18
CA ARG A 60 7.65 -2.78 10.22
C ARG A 60 8.63 -1.83 10.90
N SER A 61 8.34 -0.54 10.90
CA SER A 61 9.29 0.46 11.35
C SER A 61 9.14 0.80 12.84
N PRO A 62 10.22 0.80 13.61
CA PRO A 62 10.19 1.33 14.97
C PRO A 62 9.87 2.83 15.01
N MET A 63 10.02 3.53 13.87
CA MET A 63 9.66 4.95 13.76
C MET A 63 8.15 5.18 13.63
N ALA A 64 7.34 4.14 13.44
CA ALA A 64 5.88 4.22 13.43
C ALA A 64 5.32 4.88 14.71
N ARG A 65 5.99 4.71 15.85
CA ARG A 65 5.65 5.40 17.13
C ARG A 65 5.65 6.92 17.05
N MET A 66 6.32 7.50 16.04
CA MET A 66 6.37 8.95 15.82
C MET A 66 5.15 9.46 15.04
N VAL A 67 4.36 8.55 14.45
CA VAL A 67 3.17 8.89 13.69
C VAL A 67 2.02 9.22 14.64
N ARG A 68 1.40 10.39 14.43
CA ARG A 68 0.21 10.84 15.17
C ARG A 68 -1.08 10.36 14.53
N GLY A 69 -1.11 10.32 13.21
CA GLY A 69 -2.26 9.92 12.39
C GLY A 69 -1.86 9.77 10.94
N VAL A 70 -2.74 9.16 10.18
CA VAL A 70 -2.51 8.82 8.77
C VAL A 70 -3.73 9.24 7.97
N VAL A 71 -3.49 9.77 6.76
CA VAL A 71 -4.52 10.00 5.74
C VAL A 71 -4.19 9.13 4.56
N LEU A 72 -5.13 8.30 4.14
CA LEU A 72 -5.00 7.43 2.96
C LEU A 72 -6.08 7.80 1.96
N ASP A 73 -5.68 8.05 0.72
CA ASP A 73 -6.55 8.44 -0.37
C ASP A 73 -6.41 7.44 -1.53
N GLY A 74 -7.50 6.77 -1.91
CA GLY A 74 -7.54 5.69 -2.89
C GLY A 74 -6.48 4.60 -2.64
N PRO A 75 -6.24 4.17 -1.35
CA PRO A 75 -5.07 3.36 -1.03
C PRO A 75 -5.20 1.92 -1.52
N VAL A 76 -4.08 1.32 -1.88
CA VAL A 76 -4.02 -0.13 -2.06
C VAL A 76 -3.99 -0.80 -0.69
N ILE A 77 -5.13 -1.33 -0.26
CA ILE A 77 -5.30 -2.06 1.00
C ILE A 77 -4.97 -3.54 0.83
N ASP A 78 -5.26 -4.11 -0.34
CA ASP A 78 -4.92 -5.48 -0.72
C ASP A 78 -4.41 -5.55 -2.16
N TRP A 79 -3.13 -5.85 -2.33
CA TRP A 79 -2.54 -6.05 -3.65
C TRP A 79 -3.09 -7.28 -4.37
N GLY A 80 -3.52 -8.29 -3.62
CA GLY A 80 -4.14 -9.48 -4.20
C GLY A 80 -5.41 -9.15 -4.95
N ASP A 81 -6.23 -8.25 -4.40
CA ASP A 81 -7.47 -7.79 -5.03
C ASP A 81 -7.17 -6.90 -6.25
N VAL A 82 -6.24 -5.95 -6.13
CA VAL A 82 -5.80 -5.10 -7.26
C VAL A 82 -5.28 -5.94 -8.42
N LEU A 83 -4.40 -6.91 -8.16
CA LEU A 83 -3.87 -7.80 -9.20
C LEU A 83 -4.97 -8.63 -9.86
N THR A 84 -5.95 -9.09 -9.08
CA THR A 84 -7.09 -9.84 -9.61
C THR A 84 -7.99 -8.94 -10.46
N HIS A 85 -8.27 -7.73 -10.03
CA HIS A 85 -9.06 -6.74 -10.75
C HIS A 85 -8.43 -6.43 -12.11
N HIS A 86 -7.17 -6.02 -12.14
CA HIS A 86 -6.44 -5.71 -13.38
C HIS A 86 -6.26 -6.94 -14.27
N GLY A 87 -6.08 -8.12 -13.69
CA GLY A 87 -6.06 -9.36 -14.44
C GLY A 87 -7.35 -9.63 -15.19
N ARG A 88 -8.50 -9.39 -14.55
CA ARG A 88 -9.82 -9.50 -15.18
C ARG A 88 -10.04 -8.47 -16.28
N LEU A 89 -9.67 -7.22 -16.04
CA LEU A 89 -9.73 -6.15 -17.06
C LEU A 89 -8.90 -6.49 -18.31
N ASN A 90 -7.77 -7.16 -18.12
CA ASN A 90 -6.89 -7.59 -19.23
C ASN A 90 -7.21 -9.01 -19.73
N HIS A 91 -8.36 -9.59 -19.38
CA HIS A 91 -8.82 -10.91 -19.78
C HIS A 91 -7.82 -12.05 -19.47
N VAL A 92 -7.00 -11.90 -18.41
CA VAL A 92 -6.06 -12.95 -18.00
C VAL A 92 -6.84 -14.11 -17.33
N PRO A 93 -6.68 -15.35 -17.79
CA PRO A 93 -7.37 -16.49 -17.21
C PRO A 93 -7.04 -16.67 -15.72
N GLY A 94 -8.05 -16.97 -14.90
CA GLY A 94 -7.89 -17.12 -13.44
C GLY A 94 -6.77 -18.07 -13.00
N PRO A 95 -6.57 -19.24 -13.62
CA PRO A 95 -5.45 -20.14 -13.30
C PRO A 95 -4.07 -19.48 -13.51
N VAL A 96 -3.93 -18.64 -14.55
CA VAL A 96 -2.68 -17.92 -14.83
C VAL A 96 -2.41 -16.86 -13.75
N LEU A 97 -3.44 -16.14 -13.32
CA LEU A 97 -3.33 -15.18 -12.21
C LEU A 97 -2.94 -15.88 -10.90
N GLY A 98 -3.58 -17.00 -10.58
CA GLY A 98 -3.25 -17.81 -9.42
C GLY A 98 -1.81 -18.30 -9.42
N LEU A 99 -1.35 -18.80 -10.57
CA LEU A 99 0.03 -19.25 -10.74
C LEU A 99 1.03 -18.10 -10.60
N SER A 100 0.77 -16.96 -11.24
CA SER A 100 1.63 -15.77 -11.16
C SER A 100 1.79 -15.29 -9.71
N ARG A 101 0.68 -15.22 -8.95
CA ARG A 101 0.70 -14.86 -7.52
C ARG A 101 1.51 -15.86 -6.69
N ALA A 102 1.31 -17.16 -6.93
CA ALA A 102 2.07 -18.21 -6.24
C ALA A 102 3.56 -18.15 -6.56
N MET A 103 3.93 -17.78 -7.79
CA MET A 103 5.32 -17.62 -8.21
C MET A 103 5.98 -16.40 -7.55
N MET A 104 5.29 -15.26 -7.49
CA MET A 104 5.82 -14.04 -6.85
C MET A 104 6.17 -14.27 -5.36
N GLY A 105 5.38 -15.09 -4.66
CA GLY A 105 5.58 -15.42 -3.26
C GLY A 105 6.65 -16.49 -2.99
N ARG A 106 7.36 -16.98 -4.02
CA ARG A 106 8.31 -18.10 -3.85
C ARG A 106 9.72 -17.76 -4.36
N THR A 107 10.72 -18.26 -3.66
CA THR A 107 12.15 -18.03 -3.98
C THR A 107 12.53 -18.46 -5.39
N TRP A 108 11.99 -19.55 -5.88
CA TRP A 108 12.26 -20.02 -7.24
C TRP A 108 11.52 -19.17 -8.30
N GLY A 109 10.28 -18.76 -7.98
CA GLY A 109 9.44 -18.00 -8.90
C GLY A 109 9.92 -16.57 -9.11
N LYS A 110 10.55 -15.95 -8.10
CA LYS A 110 11.04 -14.57 -8.21
C LYS A 110 12.00 -14.36 -9.39
N ARG A 111 12.82 -15.36 -9.72
CA ARG A 111 13.74 -15.30 -10.87
C ARG A 111 12.98 -15.32 -12.20
N LEU A 112 11.87 -16.04 -12.29
CA LEU A 112 11.06 -16.13 -13.51
C LEU A 112 10.26 -14.85 -13.75
N VAL A 113 9.75 -14.22 -12.70
CA VAL A 113 9.04 -12.92 -12.80
C VAL A 113 10.00 -11.73 -12.79
N GLY A 114 11.31 -11.95 -12.57
CA GLY A 114 12.35 -10.92 -12.66
C GLY A 114 12.33 -9.92 -11.50
N VAL A 115 11.92 -10.35 -10.30
CA VAL A 115 12.00 -9.53 -9.08
C VAL A 115 13.18 -9.98 -8.22
N HIS A 116 13.80 -9.03 -7.52
CA HIS A 116 14.93 -9.31 -6.64
C HIS A 116 14.50 -10.03 -5.37
N ASP A 117 13.44 -9.55 -4.73
CA ASP A 117 12.93 -10.08 -3.47
C ASP A 117 11.65 -10.90 -3.69
N VAL A 118 11.37 -11.80 -2.76
CA VAL A 118 10.08 -12.51 -2.73
C VAL A 118 8.98 -11.51 -2.38
N LEU A 119 7.99 -11.39 -3.26
CA LEU A 119 6.83 -10.54 -3.03
C LEU A 119 5.75 -11.35 -2.28
N ASP A 120 5.79 -11.29 -0.97
CA ASP A 120 4.76 -11.90 -0.12
C ASP A 120 3.48 -11.06 -0.17
N VAL A 121 2.64 -11.35 -1.17
CA VAL A 121 1.38 -10.65 -1.41
C VAL A 121 0.42 -10.79 -0.22
N ALA A 122 0.48 -11.90 0.51
CA ALA A 122 -0.37 -12.08 1.70
C ALA A 122 -0.05 -11.05 2.81
N ARG A 123 1.19 -10.59 2.90
CA ARG A 123 1.57 -9.51 3.81
C ARG A 123 1.01 -8.14 3.42
N THR A 124 0.51 -8.00 2.22
CA THR A 124 -0.10 -6.75 1.73
C THR A 124 -1.62 -6.74 1.88
N ASP A 125 -2.22 -7.83 2.32
CA ASP A 125 -3.66 -7.92 2.62
C ASP A 125 -3.94 -7.37 4.03
N TRP A 126 -4.27 -6.11 4.10
CA TRP A 126 -4.62 -5.44 5.35
C TRP A 126 -6.05 -5.70 5.81
N VAL A 127 -6.88 -6.27 4.96
CA VAL A 127 -8.21 -6.74 5.39
C VAL A 127 -8.06 -7.95 6.32
N SER A 128 -7.27 -8.94 5.91
CA SER A 128 -6.99 -10.11 6.75
C SER A 128 -6.20 -9.76 8.01
N ARG A 129 -5.36 -8.74 7.93
CA ARG A 129 -4.47 -8.28 9.00
C ARG A 129 -5.01 -7.05 9.75
N ALA A 130 -6.31 -6.77 9.68
CA ALA A 130 -6.91 -5.57 10.26
C ALA A 130 -6.60 -5.41 11.77
N GLU A 131 -6.51 -6.51 12.51
CA GLU A 131 -6.18 -6.51 13.94
C GLU A 131 -4.74 -6.05 14.25
N GLU A 132 -3.87 -6.02 13.25
CA GLU A 132 -2.49 -5.54 13.40
C GLU A 132 -2.39 -4.01 13.26
N LEU A 133 -3.42 -3.34 12.72
CA LEU A 133 -3.46 -1.88 12.64
C LEU A 133 -3.51 -1.27 14.06
N ARG A 134 -2.63 -0.29 14.32
CA ARG A 134 -2.47 0.36 15.63
C ARG A 134 -2.62 1.88 15.58
N HIS A 135 -2.75 2.45 14.39
CA HIS A 135 -2.78 3.90 14.17
C HIS A 135 -4.14 4.35 13.69
N ARG A 136 -4.54 5.55 14.08
CA ARG A 136 -5.73 6.19 13.52
C ARG A 136 -5.50 6.55 12.07
N VAL A 137 -6.46 6.22 11.24
CA VAL A 137 -6.44 6.42 9.78
C VAL A 137 -7.71 7.14 9.37
N LEU A 138 -7.57 8.27 8.71
CA LEU A 138 -8.61 8.79 7.83
C LEU A 138 -8.42 8.12 6.47
N LEU A 139 -9.40 7.32 6.07
CA LEU A 139 -9.37 6.56 4.84
C LEU A 139 -10.42 7.12 3.88
N ILE A 140 -9.96 7.66 2.78
CA ILE A 140 -10.77 8.28 1.74
C ILE A 140 -10.70 7.41 0.50
N HIS A 141 -11.84 7.12 -0.14
CA HIS A 141 -11.85 6.34 -1.37
C HIS A 141 -13.10 6.67 -2.21
N SER A 142 -12.94 6.69 -3.52
CA SER A 142 -14.07 6.87 -4.41
C SER A 142 -14.66 5.54 -4.87
N ALA A 143 -15.99 5.43 -4.87
CA ALA A 143 -16.69 4.22 -5.30
C ALA A 143 -16.51 3.92 -6.80
N ASP A 144 -16.19 4.94 -7.60
CA ASP A 144 -15.95 4.85 -9.04
C ASP A 144 -14.44 4.77 -9.39
N ASP A 145 -13.60 4.39 -8.42
CA ASP A 145 -12.18 4.15 -8.67
C ASP A 145 -11.98 2.92 -9.57
N GLU A 146 -11.49 3.17 -10.79
CA GLU A 146 -11.27 2.14 -11.80
C GLU A 146 -9.92 1.41 -11.62
N PHE A 147 -8.99 2.00 -10.86
CA PHE A 147 -7.62 1.47 -10.67
C PHE A 147 -7.49 0.62 -9.41
N VAL A 148 -8.04 1.11 -8.30
CA VAL A 148 -7.98 0.43 -7.01
C VAL A 148 -9.39 0.11 -6.55
N PRO A 149 -9.77 -1.17 -6.44
CA PRO A 149 -11.09 -1.56 -5.97
C PRO A 149 -11.39 -1.00 -4.57
N VAL A 150 -12.55 -0.38 -4.40
CA VAL A 150 -13.01 0.20 -3.13
C VAL A 150 -13.33 -0.84 -2.06
N GLY A 151 -13.60 -2.09 -2.47
CA GLY A 151 -14.03 -3.17 -1.57
C GLY A 151 -13.13 -3.38 -0.35
N PRO A 152 -11.80 -3.54 -0.53
CA PRO A 152 -10.88 -3.69 0.60
C PRO A 152 -10.88 -2.50 1.59
N SER A 153 -11.07 -1.27 1.10
CA SER A 153 -11.17 -0.08 1.96
C SER A 153 -12.40 -0.14 2.85
N ARG A 154 -13.56 -0.47 2.28
CA ARG A 154 -14.81 -0.69 3.04
C ARG A 154 -14.64 -1.81 4.08
N ALA A 155 -14.00 -2.91 3.68
CA ALA A 155 -13.79 -4.06 4.56
C ALA A 155 -12.85 -3.73 5.73
N LEU A 156 -11.78 -2.99 5.50
CA LEU A 156 -10.87 -2.55 6.56
C LEU A 156 -11.58 -1.61 7.53
N ALA A 157 -12.32 -0.63 7.03
CA ALA A 157 -13.09 0.32 7.85
C ALA A 157 -14.12 -0.41 8.71
N HIS A 158 -14.84 -1.37 8.12
CA HIS A 158 -15.81 -2.18 8.86
C HIS A 158 -15.18 -3.04 9.96
N ARG A 159 -13.96 -3.55 9.74
CA ARG A 159 -13.24 -4.35 10.74
C ARG A 159 -12.61 -3.52 11.85
N ARG A 160 -12.27 -2.28 11.57
CA ARG A 160 -11.57 -1.39 12.53
C ARG A 160 -12.25 -0.03 12.66
N PRO A 161 -13.55 0.01 13.02
CA PRO A 161 -14.28 1.26 13.22
C PRO A 161 -13.74 2.09 14.40
N ASP A 162 -12.92 1.48 15.25
CA ASP A 162 -12.22 2.13 16.36
C ASP A 162 -11.02 2.97 15.93
N LEU A 163 -10.42 2.67 14.77
CA LEU A 163 -9.22 3.32 14.26
C LEU A 163 -9.37 3.95 12.89
N VAL A 164 -10.34 3.51 12.08
CA VAL A 164 -10.51 3.95 10.70
C VAL A 164 -11.75 4.82 10.58
N ASP A 165 -11.53 6.11 10.37
CA ASP A 165 -12.56 7.05 9.93
C ASP A 165 -12.63 6.93 8.39
N TYR A 166 -13.77 6.49 7.87
CA TYR A 166 -13.93 6.20 6.44
C TYR A 166 -14.85 7.18 5.75
N GLU A 167 -14.34 7.82 4.70
CA GLU A 167 -15.07 8.74 3.83
C GLU A 167 -15.11 8.20 2.40
N GLU A 168 -16.33 7.98 1.87
CA GLU A 168 -16.51 7.47 0.53
C GLU A 168 -17.09 8.54 -0.39
N PHE A 169 -16.43 8.80 -1.50
CA PHE A 169 -16.91 9.63 -2.58
C PHE A 169 -17.53 8.79 -3.69
N THR A 170 -18.44 9.36 -4.48
CA THR A 170 -19.18 8.62 -5.50
C THR A 170 -18.71 8.90 -6.93
N VAL A 171 -18.01 10.01 -7.16
CA VAL A 171 -17.63 10.48 -8.50
C VAL A 171 -16.25 11.15 -8.56
N ALA A 172 -15.35 10.81 -7.64
CA ALA A 172 -14.02 11.44 -7.59
C ALA A 172 -12.95 10.64 -8.34
N ARG A 173 -13.25 9.43 -8.82
CA ARG A 173 -12.31 8.54 -9.46
C ARG A 173 -11.08 8.25 -8.58
N HIS A 174 -9.97 7.82 -9.20
CA HIS A 174 -8.74 7.49 -8.47
C HIS A 174 -7.99 8.73 -7.99
N CYS A 175 -7.89 8.93 -6.68
CA CYS A 175 -7.11 9.99 -6.02
C CYS A 175 -7.40 11.41 -6.53
N LYS A 176 -8.68 11.73 -6.81
CA LYS A 176 -9.10 13.04 -7.30
C LYS A 176 -10.10 13.73 -6.38
N GLU A 177 -10.23 13.28 -5.15
CA GLU A 177 -11.16 13.78 -4.14
C GLU A 177 -10.84 15.23 -3.71
N TRP A 178 -9.65 15.73 -4.07
CA TRP A 178 -9.14 17.06 -3.71
C TRP A 178 -9.27 18.11 -4.84
N ASN A 179 -9.89 17.76 -5.96
CA ASN A 179 -10.04 18.65 -7.13
C ASN A 179 -11.46 19.18 -7.27
#